data_24084002e11861757d4883c7529dd24c
#
_entry.id   24084002e11861757d4883c7529dd24c
#
_cell.length_a   1.000
_cell.length_b   1.000
_cell.length_c   1.000
_cell.angle_alpha   90.00
_cell.angle_beta   90.00
_cell.angle_gamma   90.00
#
_symmetry.space_group_name_H-M   'P 1'
#
loop_
_entity.id
_entity.type
_entity.pdbx_description
1 polymer ?
#
loop_
_entity_poly.entity_id
_entity_poly.type
_entity_poly.pdbx_seq_one_letter_code
_entity_poly.pdbx_strand_id
1 'polypeptide(L)'
;MNYPYVTQINISGFNTGHIQGIAIDTERKYLYHSFTTCLVKTDLKGKVIGVVSGLAGHLGCIAFNPADNKVYGSLEFKHDAIGSGILSRLDRNDILDGFYIVSFDVDKIDRPDMDAEKDGIMTAVFLKEVYDDYSAPNHRYGCSGIDGVTFAPAFGENSGKQYLYVAYGVYGDIARDDNDHQIILQYDISNWDQYAHMLNQSSMHRCGPENPDAKYFLYTGNTTYGVQNLEYDSFSHTILAAVYKGQKEAFPNYSMFFIDCSKAPKIADLSGISQQGELLTLASLGEYDSSTGSYGSRFPYGTTGMISLGDGYFYFSQDYHDETGYGSNIRLYRFDAETAEFTPV
;
A
#
# COMPACT_ATOMS: atom_id res chain seq x y z
N MET A 1 -9.34 30.36 -9.41
CA MET A 1 -10.37 29.28 -9.67
C MET A 1 -10.75 28.70 -8.32
N ASN A 2 -12.03 28.47 -8.08
CA ASN A 2 -12.43 27.74 -6.87
C ASN A 2 -12.42 26.24 -7.22
N TYR A 3 -11.49 25.51 -6.65
CA TYR A 3 -11.46 24.05 -6.77
C TYR A 3 -12.44 23.41 -5.79
N PRO A 4 -13.00 22.22 -6.11
CA PRO A 4 -13.93 21.54 -5.22
C PRO A 4 -13.27 20.97 -3.96
N TYR A 5 -11.94 20.91 -3.93
CA TYR A 5 -11.13 20.31 -2.87
C TYR A 5 -10.10 21.29 -2.32
N VAL A 6 -9.63 21.02 -1.09
CA VAL A 6 -8.48 21.72 -0.49
C VAL A 6 -7.24 21.41 -1.32
N THR A 7 -6.50 22.43 -1.74
CA THR A 7 -5.36 22.23 -2.65
C THR A 7 -4.09 21.76 -1.96
N GLN A 8 -3.96 22.04 -0.65
CA GLN A 8 -2.80 21.63 0.13
C GLN A 8 -3.18 21.41 1.60
N ILE A 9 -2.67 20.33 2.20
CA ILE A 9 -2.81 19.98 3.61
C ILE A 9 -1.42 19.63 4.14
N ASN A 10 -1.03 20.23 5.26
CA ASN A 10 0.30 20.03 5.84
C ASN A 10 0.16 19.37 7.21
N ILE A 11 1.01 18.39 7.46
CA ILE A 11 1.18 17.75 8.77
C ILE A 11 2.67 17.64 9.09
N SER A 12 3.04 17.75 10.37
CA SER A 12 4.45 17.70 10.80
C SER A 12 4.58 17.30 12.28
N GLY A 13 5.81 17.04 12.68
CA GLY A 13 6.17 16.86 14.10
C GLY A 13 6.09 15.42 14.59
N PHE A 14 6.15 14.41 13.70
CA PHE A 14 6.10 13.01 14.07
C PHE A 14 7.50 12.38 14.07
N ASN A 15 7.85 11.69 15.17
CA ASN A 15 9.16 11.02 15.34
C ASN A 15 9.06 9.49 15.19
N THR A 16 8.11 9.02 14.40
CA THR A 16 7.74 7.61 14.26
C THR A 16 8.15 7.00 12.90
N GLY A 17 9.09 7.63 12.21
CA GLY A 17 9.49 7.32 10.84
C GLY A 17 8.73 8.16 9.82
N HIS A 18 9.07 8.04 8.53
CA HIS A 18 8.43 8.80 7.46
C HIS A 18 7.01 8.28 7.18
N ILE A 19 6.24 9.09 6.46
CA ILE A 19 4.89 8.72 6.03
C ILE A 19 4.97 7.59 4.99
N GLN A 20 4.02 6.65 5.06
CA GLN A 20 3.96 5.46 4.22
C GLN A 20 2.70 5.43 3.34
N GLY A 21 1.61 6.05 3.81
CA GLY A 21 0.34 6.06 3.11
C GLY A 21 -0.63 7.10 3.65
N ILE A 22 -1.62 7.42 2.84
CA ILE A 22 -2.73 8.30 3.20
C ILE A 22 -4.05 7.68 2.78
N ALA A 23 -5.12 7.95 3.55
CA ALA A 23 -6.48 7.56 3.21
C ALA A 23 -7.46 8.68 3.61
N ILE A 24 -8.64 8.71 3.00
CA ILE A 24 -9.68 9.71 3.28
C ILE A 24 -11.01 9.00 3.53
N ASP A 25 -11.81 9.50 4.47
CA ASP A 25 -13.15 8.97 4.69
C ASP A 25 -14.12 9.35 3.55
N THR A 26 -15.22 8.61 3.44
CA THR A 26 -16.23 8.82 2.39
C THR A 26 -16.81 10.24 2.38
N GLU A 27 -16.99 10.84 3.56
CA GLU A 27 -17.51 12.18 3.69
C GLU A 27 -16.47 13.27 3.44
N ARG A 28 -15.20 12.86 3.24
CA ARG A 28 -14.04 13.76 3.03
C ARG A 28 -13.89 14.79 4.13
N LYS A 29 -14.08 14.35 5.39
CA LYS A 29 -13.91 15.18 6.59
C LYS A 29 -12.58 14.97 7.27
N TYR A 30 -12.06 13.72 7.20
CA TYR A 30 -10.84 13.33 7.87
C TYR A 30 -9.87 12.66 6.89
N LEU A 31 -8.60 12.95 7.10
CA LEU A 31 -7.48 12.24 6.50
C LEU A 31 -6.80 11.36 7.55
N TYR A 32 -6.37 10.21 7.10
CA TYR A 32 -5.58 9.25 7.87
C TYR A 32 -4.20 9.16 7.24
N HIS A 33 -3.18 9.09 8.08
CA HIS A 33 -1.79 9.09 7.65
C HIS A 33 -1.08 7.97 8.39
N SER A 34 -0.56 6.98 7.68
CA SER A 34 0.33 6.00 8.26
C SER A 34 1.76 6.55 8.27
N PHE A 35 2.33 6.65 9.43
CA PHE A 35 3.76 6.76 9.62
C PHE A 35 4.28 5.38 10.02
N THR A 36 5.58 5.14 9.89
CA THR A 36 6.16 3.80 10.09
C THR A 36 5.63 3.06 11.34
N THR A 37 5.37 3.77 12.45
CA THR A 37 4.94 3.15 13.72
C THR A 37 3.71 3.80 14.37
N CYS A 38 2.95 4.60 13.61
CA CYS A 38 1.69 5.15 14.11
C CYS A 38 0.70 5.47 12.98
N LEU A 39 -0.59 5.57 13.35
CA LEU A 39 -1.65 6.10 12.50
C LEU A 39 -2.10 7.45 13.06
N VAL A 40 -2.17 8.46 12.21
CA VAL A 40 -2.62 9.82 12.57
C VAL A 40 -3.92 10.15 11.85
N LYS A 41 -4.91 10.66 12.58
CA LYS A 41 -6.17 11.20 12.05
C LYS A 41 -6.14 12.72 12.12
N THR A 42 -6.42 13.40 11.00
CA THR A 42 -6.50 14.86 10.93
C THR A 42 -7.80 15.33 10.28
N ASP A 43 -8.16 16.60 10.48
CA ASP A 43 -9.09 17.25 9.58
C ASP A 43 -8.39 17.71 8.28
N LEU A 44 -9.16 18.23 7.32
CA LEU A 44 -8.63 18.73 6.05
C LEU A 44 -7.82 20.05 6.16
N LYS A 45 -7.64 20.57 7.37
CA LYS A 45 -6.75 21.71 7.64
C LYS A 45 -5.42 21.25 8.24
N GLY A 46 -5.22 19.92 8.39
CA GLY A 46 -4.04 19.34 9.02
C GLY A 46 -4.06 19.36 10.55
N LYS A 47 -5.19 19.73 11.18
CA LYS A 47 -5.34 19.67 12.63
C LYS A 47 -5.45 18.21 13.07
N VAL A 48 -4.53 17.77 13.93
CA VAL A 48 -4.55 16.43 14.52
C VAL A 48 -5.81 16.25 15.38
N ILE A 49 -6.56 15.20 15.14
CA ILE A 49 -7.72 14.77 15.91
C ILE A 49 -7.33 13.65 16.86
N GLY A 50 -6.54 12.68 16.39
CA GLY A 50 -6.05 11.58 17.20
C GLY A 50 -4.82 10.91 16.60
N VAL A 51 -4.07 10.22 17.45
CA VAL A 51 -2.88 9.47 17.07
C VAL A 51 -2.93 8.11 17.74
N VAL A 52 -2.80 7.04 16.97
CA VAL A 52 -2.67 5.66 17.45
C VAL A 52 -1.20 5.27 17.32
N SER A 53 -0.54 5.10 18.44
CA SER A 53 0.88 4.74 18.55
C SER A 53 1.07 3.34 19.14
N GLY A 54 2.31 2.97 19.47
CA GLY A 54 2.63 1.69 20.10
C GLY A 54 2.84 0.55 19.10
N LEU A 55 2.86 0.83 17.79
CA LEU A 55 3.22 -0.18 16.78
C LEU A 55 4.74 -0.39 16.79
N ALA A 56 5.16 -1.64 16.92
CA ALA A 56 6.56 -2.07 16.82
C ALA A 56 6.93 -2.55 15.42
N GLY A 57 5.91 -2.82 14.56
CA GLY A 57 6.08 -3.18 13.16
C GLY A 57 6.08 -1.97 12.23
N HIS A 58 6.32 -2.23 10.96
CA HIS A 58 6.23 -1.28 9.87
C HIS A 58 4.78 -1.19 9.38
N LEU A 59 4.09 -0.10 9.70
CA LEU A 59 2.79 0.24 9.13
C LEU A 59 3.02 0.91 7.77
N GLY A 60 2.67 0.22 6.69
CA GLY A 60 2.85 0.67 5.32
C GLY A 60 1.66 1.45 4.77
N CYS A 61 1.27 1.16 3.53
CA CYS A 61 0.12 1.75 2.86
C CYS A 61 -1.18 1.49 3.61
N ILE A 62 -2.10 2.44 3.52
CA ILE A 62 -3.44 2.35 4.12
C ILE A 62 -4.54 2.68 3.12
N ALA A 63 -5.71 2.07 3.29
CA ALA A 63 -6.90 2.32 2.50
C ALA A 63 -8.14 2.42 3.40
N PHE A 64 -9.05 3.33 3.09
CA PHE A 64 -10.33 3.44 3.77
C PHE A 64 -11.36 2.50 3.14
N ASN A 65 -12.07 1.72 3.96
CA ASN A 65 -13.18 0.89 3.51
C ASN A 65 -14.53 1.53 3.86
N PRO A 66 -15.28 2.02 2.87
CA PRO A 66 -16.57 2.65 3.13
C PRO A 66 -17.65 1.68 3.61
N ALA A 67 -17.47 0.36 3.43
CA ALA A 67 -18.46 -0.64 3.81
C ALA A 67 -18.57 -0.84 5.33
N ASP A 68 -17.47 -0.64 6.06
CA ASP A 68 -17.40 -0.83 7.51
C ASP A 68 -16.81 0.36 8.28
N ASN A 69 -16.55 1.47 7.57
CA ASN A 69 -15.99 2.72 8.13
C ASN A 69 -14.67 2.51 8.87
N LYS A 70 -13.78 1.67 8.33
CA LYS A 70 -12.45 1.40 8.90
C LYS A 70 -11.34 1.78 7.93
N VAL A 71 -10.17 2.06 8.49
CA VAL A 71 -8.91 2.14 7.74
C VAL A 71 -8.20 0.81 7.86
N TYR A 72 -7.84 0.24 6.70
CA TYR A 72 -7.05 -0.98 6.58
C TYR A 72 -5.63 -0.61 6.21
N GLY A 73 -4.64 -1.35 6.73
CA GLY A 73 -3.23 -1.10 6.42
C GLY A 73 -2.39 -2.37 6.46
N SER A 74 -1.30 -2.37 5.72
CA SER A 74 -0.27 -3.39 5.84
C SER A 74 0.54 -3.16 7.11
N LEU A 75 0.75 -4.20 7.91
CA LEU A 75 1.63 -4.17 9.07
C LEU A 75 2.57 -5.36 9.01
N GLU A 76 3.86 -5.10 8.99
CA GLU A 76 4.85 -6.15 8.91
C GLU A 76 5.90 -6.06 10.01
N PHE A 77 6.34 -7.24 10.44
CA PHE A 77 7.45 -7.44 11.36
C PHE A 77 8.46 -8.34 10.66
N LYS A 78 9.70 -7.92 10.53
CA LYS A 78 10.73 -8.70 9.84
C LYS A 78 12.13 -8.36 10.34
N HIS A 79 13.07 -9.27 10.12
CA HIS A 79 14.45 -9.14 10.58
C HIS A 79 15.43 -8.84 9.43
N ASP A 80 14.94 -8.31 8.31
CA ASP A 80 15.83 -7.70 7.33
C ASP A 80 16.43 -6.38 7.84
N ALA A 81 17.25 -5.71 7.04
CA ALA A 81 17.93 -4.49 7.45
C ALA A 81 16.96 -3.37 7.89
N ILE A 82 15.78 -3.28 7.24
CA ILE A 82 14.77 -2.26 7.56
C ILE A 82 14.03 -2.63 8.83
N GLY A 83 13.47 -3.83 8.89
CA GLY A 83 12.70 -4.30 10.04
C GLY A 83 13.52 -4.35 11.32
N SER A 84 14.76 -4.89 11.24
CA SER A 84 15.69 -4.86 12.38
C SER A 84 16.01 -3.44 12.86
N GLY A 85 16.08 -2.48 11.92
CA GLY A 85 16.28 -1.06 12.28
C GLY A 85 15.10 -0.48 13.07
N ILE A 86 13.87 -0.85 12.74
CA ILE A 86 12.65 -0.43 13.45
C ILE A 86 12.60 -1.09 14.84
N LEU A 87 12.72 -2.42 14.89
CA LEU A 87 12.65 -3.20 16.12
C LEU A 87 13.72 -2.78 17.13
N SER A 88 14.95 -2.53 16.69
CA SER A 88 16.06 -2.09 17.55
C SER A 88 15.84 -0.70 18.15
N ARG A 89 15.23 0.24 17.39
CA ARG A 89 14.90 1.58 17.94
C ARG A 89 13.87 1.51 19.04
N LEU A 90 13.01 0.48 19.02
CA LEU A 90 11.92 0.27 19.98
C LEU A 90 12.30 -0.74 21.08
N ASP A 91 13.54 -1.27 21.06
CA ASP A 91 14.01 -2.34 21.96
C ASP A 91 13.09 -3.58 21.94
N ARG A 92 12.65 -3.96 20.72
CA ARG A 92 11.68 -5.03 20.49
C ARG A 92 12.21 -6.16 19.59
N ASN A 93 13.48 -6.52 19.74
CA ASN A 93 14.10 -7.62 18.97
C ASN A 93 13.55 -9.02 19.30
N ASP A 94 12.64 -9.11 20.26
CA ASP A 94 11.92 -10.32 20.67
C ASP A 94 10.77 -10.70 19.72
N ILE A 95 10.33 -9.77 18.86
CA ILE A 95 9.18 -9.95 17.95
C ILE A 95 9.60 -10.83 16.76
N LEU A 96 8.75 -11.81 16.44
CA LEU A 96 8.97 -12.72 15.29
C LEU A 96 8.51 -12.09 13.97
N ASP A 97 8.96 -12.67 12.84
CA ASP A 97 8.47 -12.29 11.52
C ASP A 97 6.96 -12.57 11.40
N GLY A 98 6.25 -11.60 10.85
CA GLY A 98 4.81 -11.70 10.63
C GLY A 98 4.30 -10.61 9.71
N PHE A 99 3.28 -10.95 8.91
CA PHE A 99 2.67 -10.07 7.92
C PHE A 99 1.17 -10.04 8.15
N TYR A 100 0.63 -8.84 8.35
CA TYR A 100 -0.76 -8.65 8.75
C TYR A 100 -1.42 -7.57 7.92
N ILE A 101 -2.71 -7.73 7.71
CA ILE A 101 -3.59 -6.58 7.46
C ILE A 101 -4.19 -6.19 8.80
N VAL A 102 -3.99 -4.94 9.17
CA VAL A 102 -4.63 -4.34 10.35
C VAL A 102 -5.82 -3.51 9.92
N SER A 103 -6.85 -3.47 10.76
CA SER A 103 -7.98 -2.57 10.58
C SER A 103 -8.17 -1.71 11.82
N PHE A 104 -8.35 -0.41 11.60
CA PHE A 104 -8.55 0.59 12.65
C PHE A 104 -10.00 1.08 12.64
N ASP A 105 -10.66 1.03 13.80
CA ASP A 105 -11.95 1.65 14.04
C ASP A 105 -11.76 3.16 14.18
N VAL A 106 -11.95 3.86 13.07
CA VAL A 106 -11.61 5.29 12.98
C VAL A 106 -12.53 6.20 13.77
N ASP A 107 -13.73 5.73 14.15
CA ASP A 107 -14.66 6.48 15.00
C ASP A 107 -14.14 6.58 16.43
N LYS A 108 -13.33 5.63 16.85
CA LYS A 108 -12.69 5.62 18.18
C LYS A 108 -11.43 6.48 18.26
N ILE A 109 -10.88 6.94 17.12
CA ILE A 109 -9.65 7.75 17.11
C ILE A 109 -10.01 9.20 17.40
N ASP A 110 -9.85 9.63 18.66
CA ASP A 110 -10.35 10.91 19.18
C ASP A 110 -9.33 11.71 20.04
N ARG A 111 -8.16 11.15 20.35
CA ARG A 111 -7.11 11.79 21.15
C ARG A 111 -5.69 11.41 20.69
N PRO A 112 -4.65 12.21 21.05
CA PRO A 112 -3.30 12.02 20.50
C PRO A 112 -2.47 10.93 21.19
N ASP A 113 -2.93 10.32 22.27
CA ASP A 113 -2.18 9.37 23.10
C ASP A 113 -2.80 7.97 23.13
N MET A 114 -3.38 7.54 22.02
CA MET A 114 -3.99 6.20 21.90
C MET A 114 -2.94 5.14 21.62
N ASP A 115 -3.16 3.95 22.17
CA ASP A 115 -2.29 2.80 22.02
C ASP A 115 -2.96 1.71 21.19
N ALA A 116 -2.28 1.23 20.17
CA ALA A 116 -2.82 0.26 19.21
C ALA A 116 -3.28 -1.06 19.86
N GLU A 117 -2.60 -1.50 20.93
CA GLU A 117 -2.94 -2.74 21.63
C GLU A 117 -3.95 -2.54 22.76
N LYS A 118 -3.87 -1.41 23.48
CA LYS A 118 -4.59 -1.24 24.76
C LYS A 118 -5.97 -0.62 24.61
N ASP A 119 -6.15 0.25 23.60
CA ASP A 119 -7.38 1.03 23.47
C ASP A 119 -8.48 0.33 22.65
N GLY A 120 -8.22 -0.91 22.16
CA GLY A 120 -9.23 -1.69 21.43
C GLY A 120 -9.67 -1.08 20.09
N ILE A 121 -8.76 -0.37 19.44
CA ILE A 121 -8.99 0.36 18.19
C ILE A 121 -8.63 -0.49 16.98
N MET A 122 -7.63 -1.36 17.14
CA MET A 122 -7.00 -2.10 16.05
C MET A 122 -7.25 -3.59 16.18
N THR A 123 -7.57 -4.24 15.06
CA THR A 123 -7.50 -5.70 14.92
C THR A 123 -6.59 -6.08 13.77
N ALA A 124 -6.09 -7.29 13.76
CA ALA A 124 -5.14 -7.80 12.78
C ALA A 124 -5.57 -9.16 12.22
N VAL A 125 -5.29 -9.39 10.95
CA VAL A 125 -5.47 -10.67 10.25
C VAL A 125 -4.13 -11.08 9.65
N PHE A 126 -3.65 -12.29 9.97
CA PHE A 126 -2.38 -12.81 9.50
C PHE A 126 -2.46 -13.23 8.03
N LEU A 127 -1.45 -12.89 7.25
CA LEU A 127 -1.34 -13.26 5.83
C LEU A 127 -0.36 -14.43 5.66
N LYS A 128 -0.90 -15.64 5.71
CA LYS A 128 -0.10 -16.86 5.60
C LYS A 128 0.65 -16.96 4.28
N GLU A 129 0.01 -16.61 3.15
CA GLU A 129 0.61 -16.65 1.82
C GLU A 129 1.90 -15.79 1.74
N VAL A 130 1.86 -14.58 2.31
CA VAL A 130 3.02 -13.69 2.36
C VAL A 130 4.13 -14.28 3.22
N TYR A 131 3.75 -14.80 4.40
CA TYR A 131 4.70 -15.43 5.32
C TYR A 131 5.40 -16.62 4.68
N ASP A 132 4.67 -17.47 3.96
CA ASP A 132 5.21 -18.66 3.29
C ASP A 132 6.18 -18.26 2.17
N ASP A 133 5.85 -17.25 1.36
CA ASP A 133 6.73 -16.76 0.30
C ASP A 133 7.97 -16.04 0.85
N TYR A 134 7.80 -15.24 1.91
CA TYR A 134 8.92 -14.59 2.60
C TYR A 134 9.87 -15.61 3.25
N SER A 135 9.31 -16.63 3.91
CA SER A 135 10.08 -17.65 4.62
C SER A 135 10.67 -18.74 3.72
N ALA A 136 10.25 -18.78 2.45
CA ALA A 136 10.79 -19.74 1.47
C ALA A 136 12.28 -19.51 1.23
N PRO A 137 13.06 -20.54 0.87
CA PRO A 137 14.45 -20.38 0.51
C PRO A 137 14.66 -19.30 -0.55
N ASN A 138 15.54 -18.35 -0.28
CA ASN A 138 15.82 -17.17 -1.12
C ASN A 138 14.61 -16.23 -1.32
N HIS A 139 13.61 -16.26 -0.47
CA HIS A 139 12.40 -15.43 -0.57
C HIS A 139 11.73 -15.60 -1.95
N ARG A 140 10.71 -16.46 -2.03
CA ARG A 140 10.04 -16.77 -3.30
C ARG A 140 9.62 -15.46 -4.02
N TYR A 141 9.92 -15.36 -5.31
CA TYR A 141 9.71 -14.16 -6.14
C TYR A 141 10.44 -12.91 -5.65
N GLY A 142 11.40 -13.04 -4.77
CA GLY A 142 12.05 -11.92 -4.11
C GLY A 142 11.18 -11.25 -3.04
N CYS A 143 10.17 -11.94 -2.50
CA CYS A 143 9.26 -11.38 -1.49
C CYS A 143 10.03 -10.77 -0.31
N SER A 144 9.85 -9.48 -0.07
CA SER A 144 10.42 -8.75 1.07
C SER A 144 9.37 -8.37 2.12
N GLY A 145 8.13 -8.79 1.93
CA GLY A 145 6.99 -8.48 2.80
C GLY A 145 5.80 -7.91 2.03
N ILE A 146 5.08 -6.98 2.62
CA ILE A 146 3.90 -6.31 2.04
C ILE A 146 3.98 -4.82 2.27
N ASP A 147 3.36 -4.05 1.34
CA ASP A 147 3.21 -2.60 1.54
C ASP A 147 1.88 -2.09 0.98
N GLY A 148 1.70 -2.06 -0.36
CA GLY A 148 0.53 -1.50 -1.00
C GLY A 148 -0.78 -2.20 -0.63
N VAL A 149 -1.82 -1.42 -0.29
CA VAL A 149 -3.18 -1.92 -0.07
C VAL A 149 -4.20 -1.00 -0.71
N THR A 150 -5.29 -1.56 -1.27
CA THR A 150 -6.44 -0.81 -1.78
C THR A 150 -7.69 -1.66 -1.81
N PHE A 151 -8.85 -1.03 -1.96
CA PHE A 151 -10.12 -1.70 -2.25
C PHE A 151 -10.55 -1.44 -3.69
N ALA A 152 -10.90 -2.48 -4.42
CA ALA A 152 -11.35 -2.40 -5.81
C ALA A 152 -12.32 -3.53 -6.14
N PRO A 153 -13.13 -3.39 -7.22
CA PRO A 153 -13.88 -4.52 -7.79
C PRO A 153 -12.93 -5.64 -8.28
N ALA A 154 -13.48 -6.81 -8.54
CA ALA A 154 -12.71 -7.88 -9.19
C ALA A 154 -12.22 -7.45 -10.58
N PHE A 155 -11.02 -7.90 -10.97
CA PHE A 155 -10.50 -7.66 -12.31
C PHE A 155 -11.43 -8.24 -13.38
N GLY A 156 -11.75 -7.42 -14.40
CA GLY A 156 -12.75 -7.73 -15.43
C GLY A 156 -14.16 -7.24 -15.08
N GLU A 157 -14.36 -6.67 -13.89
CA GLU A 157 -15.62 -6.08 -13.46
C GLU A 157 -15.45 -4.56 -13.27
N ASN A 158 -16.44 -3.76 -13.70
CA ASN A 158 -16.36 -2.30 -13.58
C ASN A 158 -17.04 -1.77 -12.32
N SER A 159 -17.75 -2.62 -11.59
CA SER A 159 -18.48 -2.28 -10.37
C SER A 159 -18.86 -3.57 -9.63
N GLY A 160 -19.31 -3.44 -8.40
CA GLY A 160 -19.77 -4.58 -7.62
C GLY A 160 -19.09 -4.70 -6.28
N LYS A 161 -18.93 -5.93 -5.84
CA LYS A 161 -18.26 -6.24 -4.56
C LYS A 161 -16.82 -5.74 -4.58
N GLN A 162 -16.44 -5.09 -3.49
CA GLN A 162 -15.07 -4.65 -3.29
C GLN A 162 -14.26 -5.76 -2.61
N TYR A 163 -13.05 -5.97 -3.11
CA TYR A 163 -12.06 -6.87 -2.55
C TYR A 163 -10.89 -6.06 -2.01
N LEU A 164 -10.24 -6.56 -1.00
CA LEU A 164 -8.97 -6.02 -0.54
C LEU A 164 -7.85 -6.57 -1.43
N TYR A 165 -7.06 -5.67 -2.00
CA TYR A 165 -5.84 -5.99 -2.72
C TYR A 165 -4.63 -5.64 -1.87
N VAL A 166 -3.67 -6.57 -1.81
CA VAL A 166 -2.44 -6.44 -1.02
C VAL A 166 -1.25 -6.73 -1.92
N ALA A 167 -0.35 -5.78 -2.06
CA ALA A 167 0.84 -5.95 -2.88
C ALA A 167 2.06 -6.35 -2.05
N TYR A 168 2.91 -7.19 -2.65
CA TYR A 168 4.18 -7.57 -2.06
C TYR A 168 5.19 -6.42 -2.10
N GLY A 169 6.00 -6.35 -1.05
CA GLY A 169 7.35 -5.84 -1.15
C GLY A 169 8.22 -6.84 -1.94
N VAL A 170 9.17 -6.35 -2.72
CA VAL A 170 10.08 -7.18 -3.53
C VAL A 170 11.50 -6.66 -3.38
N TYR A 171 12.45 -7.53 -3.00
CA TYR A 171 13.86 -7.15 -2.94
C TYR A 171 14.39 -6.75 -4.32
N GLY A 172 15.07 -5.60 -4.38
CA GLY A 172 15.58 -4.99 -5.63
C GLY A 172 16.85 -5.63 -6.19
N ASP A 173 17.09 -6.93 -5.96
CA ASP A 173 18.27 -7.64 -6.46
C ASP A 173 18.22 -7.74 -7.99
N ILE A 174 19.16 -7.06 -8.67
CA ILE A 174 19.27 -7.04 -10.13
C ILE A 174 19.83 -8.34 -10.73
N ALA A 175 20.40 -9.22 -9.92
CA ALA A 175 20.95 -10.50 -10.36
C ALA A 175 19.88 -11.62 -10.41
N ARG A 176 18.68 -11.37 -9.89
CA ARG A 176 17.56 -12.32 -9.91
C ARG A 176 16.75 -12.18 -11.20
N ASP A 177 16.25 -13.31 -11.70
CA ASP A 177 15.34 -13.32 -12.86
C ASP A 177 13.86 -13.46 -12.44
N ASP A 178 13.60 -13.90 -11.19
CA ASP A 178 12.27 -14.24 -10.67
C ASP A 178 11.59 -13.09 -9.91
N ASN A 179 12.16 -11.88 -9.92
CA ASN A 179 11.65 -10.70 -9.23
C ASN A 179 11.18 -9.57 -10.19
N ASP A 180 10.85 -9.92 -11.44
CA ASP A 180 10.42 -8.95 -12.47
C ASP A 180 8.90 -8.77 -12.53
N HIS A 181 8.18 -9.41 -11.61
CA HIS A 181 6.74 -9.25 -11.44
C HIS A 181 6.46 -8.61 -10.07
N GLN A 182 5.54 -7.63 -10.06
CA GLN A 182 4.88 -7.26 -8.81
C GLN A 182 3.80 -8.30 -8.53
N ILE A 183 3.61 -8.64 -7.26
CA ILE A 183 2.64 -9.67 -6.84
C ILE A 183 1.56 -8.99 -6.05
N ILE A 184 0.31 -9.28 -6.41
CA ILE A 184 -0.88 -8.68 -5.79
C ILE A 184 -1.82 -9.80 -5.39
N LEU A 185 -2.15 -9.86 -4.11
CA LEU A 185 -3.12 -10.80 -3.55
C LEU A 185 -4.50 -10.14 -3.49
N GLN A 186 -5.54 -10.92 -3.75
CA GLN A 186 -6.93 -10.49 -3.60
C GLN A 186 -7.57 -11.25 -2.44
N TYR A 187 -8.34 -10.53 -1.62
CA TYR A 187 -9.07 -11.11 -0.51
C TYR A 187 -10.52 -10.60 -0.45
N ASP A 188 -11.45 -11.53 -0.31
CA ASP A 188 -12.81 -11.26 0.16
C ASP A 188 -12.82 -11.14 1.68
N ILE A 189 -12.94 -9.92 2.18
CA ILE A 189 -12.89 -9.68 3.62
C ILE A 189 -14.25 -9.83 4.33
N SER A 190 -15.32 -10.21 3.62
CA SER A 190 -16.68 -10.27 4.17
C SER A 190 -16.83 -11.22 5.37
N ASN A 191 -15.93 -12.19 5.52
CA ASN A 191 -15.90 -13.16 6.62
C ASN A 191 -14.65 -13.02 7.51
N TRP A 192 -13.94 -11.91 7.44
CA TRP A 192 -12.67 -11.74 8.17
C TRP A 192 -12.86 -11.54 9.68
N ASP A 193 -14.06 -11.21 10.16
CA ASP A 193 -14.35 -11.13 11.59
C ASP A 193 -13.95 -12.39 12.37
N GLN A 194 -13.98 -13.58 11.72
CA GLN A 194 -13.53 -14.84 12.32
C GLN A 194 -12.00 -14.90 12.55
N TYR A 195 -11.21 -14.08 11.83
CA TYR A 195 -9.75 -14.04 11.92
C TYR A 195 -9.24 -12.79 12.63
N ALA A 196 -10.06 -11.72 12.64
CA ALA A 196 -9.68 -10.42 13.15
C ALA A 196 -9.61 -10.42 14.68
N HIS A 197 -8.41 -10.42 15.22
CA HIS A 197 -8.15 -10.38 16.65
C HIS A 197 -7.26 -9.19 17.01
N MET A 198 -7.34 -8.75 18.26
CA MET A 198 -6.39 -7.79 18.80
C MET A 198 -4.98 -8.36 18.71
N LEU A 199 -4.05 -7.58 18.19
CA LEU A 199 -2.67 -8.01 18.06
C LEU A 199 -1.92 -7.73 19.37
N ASN A 200 -1.41 -8.79 20.00
CA ASN A 200 -0.40 -8.68 21.03
C ASN A 200 0.98 -8.88 20.39
N GLN A 201 1.74 -7.81 20.23
CA GLN A 201 3.01 -7.83 19.52
C GLN A 201 4.11 -8.65 20.21
N SER A 202 4.00 -8.93 21.52
CA SER A 202 4.90 -9.85 22.23
C SER A 202 4.50 -11.33 22.07
N SER A 203 3.27 -11.61 21.63
CA SER A 203 2.75 -12.98 21.43
C SER A 203 1.76 -12.96 20.27
N MET A 204 2.28 -12.74 19.05
CA MET A 204 1.46 -12.55 17.87
C MET A 204 0.70 -13.82 17.47
N HIS A 205 -0.62 -13.67 17.24
CA HIS A 205 -1.43 -14.74 16.69
C HIS A 205 -1.14 -14.94 15.19
N ARG A 206 -1.47 -16.10 14.67
CA ARG A 206 -1.42 -16.43 13.23
C ARG A 206 -2.82 -16.75 12.68
N CYS A 207 -3.84 -16.05 13.17
CA CYS A 207 -5.21 -16.22 12.68
C CYS A 207 -5.38 -15.45 11.38
N GLY A 208 -5.73 -16.15 10.30
CA GLY A 208 -5.93 -15.59 8.98
C GLY A 208 -6.38 -16.63 7.97
N PRO A 209 -6.73 -16.24 6.75
CA PRO A 209 -7.10 -17.18 5.70
C PRO A 209 -5.89 -18.05 5.32
N GLU A 210 -6.16 -19.31 4.97
CA GLU A 210 -5.12 -20.26 4.53
C GLU A 210 -4.50 -19.82 3.19
N ASN A 211 -5.31 -19.27 2.28
CA ASN A 211 -4.91 -18.79 0.97
C ASN A 211 -5.61 -17.47 0.65
N PRO A 212 -5.05 -16.62 -0.24
CA PRO A 212 -5.82 -15.54 -0.87
C PRO A 212 -6.88 -16.12 -1.81
N ASP A 213 -7.89 -15.33 -2.16
CA ASP A 213 -8.87 -15.71 -3.18
C ASP A 213 -8.24 -15.77 -4.57
N ALA A 214 -7.23 -14.91 -4.82
CA ALA A 214 -6.41 -14.95 -6.02
C ALA A 214 -5.01 -14.37 -5.77
N LYS A 215 -4.04 -14.81 -6.57
CA LYS A 215 -2.66 -14.31 -6.60
C LYS A 215 -2.28 -13.92 -8.02
N TYR A 216 -2.09 -12.63 -8.20
CA TYR A 216 -1.83 -12.03 -9.50
C TYR A 216 -0.38 -11.62 -9.65
N PHE A 217 0.08 -11.62 -10.90
CA PHE A 217 1.40 -11.18 -11.31
C PHE A 217 1.28 -10.01 -12.28
N LEU A 218 2.09 -8.97 -12.10
CA LEU A 218 2.17 -7.81 -12.99
C LEU A 218 3.60 -7.64 -13.47
N TYR A 219 3.84 -7.82 -14.78
CA TYR A 219 5.18 -7.73 -15.35
C TYR A 219 5.61 -6.27 -15.52
N THR A 220 6.57 -5.84 -14.74
CA THR A 220 7.05 -4.43 -14.68
C THR A 220 8.57 -4.30 -14.74
N GLY A 221 9.28 -5.41 -14.62
CA GLY A 221 10.67 -5.45 -14.20
C GLY A 221 10.79 -5.40 -12.67
N ASN A 222 12.01 -5.56 -12.17
CA ASN A 222 12.25 -5.44 -10.74
C ASN A 222 11.98 -4.01 -10.26
N THR A 223 11.69 -3.89 -8.98
CA THR A 223 11.54 -2.61 -8.27
C THR A 223 12.39 -2.63 -6.99
N THR A 224 12.64 -1.46 -6.42
CA THR A 224 13.26 -1.39 -5.10
C THR A 224 12.14 -1.45 -4.06
N TYR A 225 12.09 -2.49 -3.27
CA TYR A 225 11.08 -2.79 -2.23
C TYR A 225 9.65 -3.09 -2.73
N GLY A 226 9.41 -3.27 -4.04
CA GLY A 226 8.08 -3.61 -4.57
C GLY A 226 7.10 -2.45 -4.63
N VAL A 227 5.81 -2.77 -4.58
CA VAL A 227 4.74 -1.77 -4.62
C VAL A 227 4.56 -1.14 -3.25
N GLN A 228 4.82 0.15 -3.16
CA GLN A 228 4.72 0.92 -1.91
C GLN A 228 3.27 1.34 -1.61
N ASN A 229 2.54 1.77 -2.62
CA ASN A 229 1.14 2.13 -2.50
C ASN A 229 0.33 1.59 -3.66
N LEU A 230 -0.89 1.15 -3.38
CA LEU A 230 -1.94 0.85 -4.34
C LEU A 230 -3.08 1.83 -4.15
N GLU A 231 -3.70 2.27 -5.26
CA GLU A 231 -4.91 3.09 -5.21
C GLU A 231 -5.82 2.78 -6.38
N TYR A 232 -7.07 2.43 -6.10
CA TYR A 232 -8.08 2.25 -7.14
C TYR A 232 -8.71 3.59 -7.55
N ASP A 233 -8.64 3.88 -8.82
CA ASP A 233 -9.29 5.04 -9.42
C ASP A 233 -10.51 4.63 -10.23
N SER A 234 -11.70 4.97 -9.75
CA SER A 234 -12.96 4.70 -10.44
C SER A 234 -13.17 5.56 -11.69
N PHE A 235 -12.44 6.68 -11.83
CA PHE A 235 -12.52 7.55 -12.99
C PHE A 235 -11.83 6.94 -14.23
N SER A 236 -10.66 6.37 -14.05
CA SER A 236 -9.91 5.69 -15.11
C SER A 236 -10.12 4.17 -15.16
N HIS A 237 -10.81 3.60 -14.16
CA HIS A 237 -10.93 2.15 -13.95
C HIS A 237 -9.59 1.43 -13.88
N THR A 238 -8.62 2.04 -13.19
CA THR A 238 -7.29 1.45 -12.98
C THR A 238 -6.96 1.34 -11.51
N ILE A 239 -6.09 0.38 -11.16
CA ILE A 239 -5.35 0.44 -9.92
C ILE A 239 -3.97 1.04 -10.23
N LEU A 240 -3.66 2.16 -9.57
CA LEU A 240 -2.35 2.75 -9.60
C LEU A 240 -1.43 1.99 -8.64
N ALA A 241 -0.24 1.62 -9.12
CA ALA A 241 0.80 0.98 -8.31
C ALA A 241 2.04 1.87 -8.31
N ALA A 242 2.30 2.52 -7.17
CA ALA A 242 3.47 3.36 -6.98
C ALA A 242 4.63 2.54 -6.42
N VAL A 243 5.80 2.67 -7.05
CA VAL A 243 7.00 1.89 -6.71
C VAL A 243 8.23 2.79 -6.61
N TYR A 244 9.19 2.41 -5.79
CA TYR A 244 10.55 2.88 -6.00
C TYR A 244 11.11 2.13 -7.21
N LYS A 245 11.53 2.91 -8.24
CA LYS A 245 11.99 2.38 -9.51
C LYS A 245 13.06 1.30 -9.37
N GLY A 246 13.03 0.33 -10.27
CA GLY A 246 14.05 -0.69 -10.40
C GLY A 246 15.38 -0.17 -10.96
N GLN A 247 16.31 -1.09 -11.18
CA GLN A 247 17.66 -0.78 -11.65
C GLN A 247 18.15 -1.71 -12.78
N LYS A 248 17.33 -2.65 -13.25
CA LYS A 248 17.69 -3.50 -14.38
C LYS A 248 17.67 -2.71 -15.68
N GLU A 249 18.77 -2.70 -16.42
CA GLU A 249 18.91 -1.97 -17.68
C GLU A 249 17.94 -2.43 -18.79
N ALA A 250 17.47 -3.67 -18.70
CA ALA A 250 16.51 -4.24 -19.66
C ALA A 250 15.10 -3.65 -19.55
N PHE A 251 14.83 -2.85 -18.51
CA PHE A 251 13.50 -2.29 -18.22
C PHE A 251 13.52 -0.77 -18.19
N PRO A 252 12.36 -0.12 -18.49
CA PRO A 252 12.25 1.34 -18.46
C PRO A 252 12.33 1.94 -17.05
N ASN A 253 12.15 1.10 -16.01
CA ASN A 253 12.20 1.47 -14.59
C ASN A 253 11.27 2.65 -14.26
N TYR A 254 9.99 2.49 -14.58
CA TYR A 254 8.93 3.44 -14.21
C TYR A 254 8.73 3.48 -12.69
N SER A 255 8.16 4.58 -12.18
CA SER A 255 7.80 4.75 -10.76
C SER A 255 6.30 4.62 -10.49
N MET A 256 5.48 4.62 -11.54
CA MET A 256 4.03 4.46 -11.46
C MET A 256 3.54 3.56 -12.59
N PHE A 257 2.73 2.56 -12.23
CA PHE A 257 2.07 1.66 -13.16
C PHE A 257 0.55 1.78 -13.01
N PHE A 258 -0.18 1.58 -14.09
CA PHE A 258 -1.63 1.63 -14.16
C PHE A 258 -2.16 0.25 -14.57
N ILE A 259 -2.82 -0.46 -13.64
CA ILE A 259 -3.36 -1.79 -13.89
C ILE A 259 -4.78 -1.64 -14.44
N ASP A 260 -5.05 -2.21 -15.59
CA ASP A 260 -6.37 -2.15 -16.23
C ASP A 260 -7.38 -3.06 -15.53
N CYS A 261 -8.22 -2.49 -14.68
CA CYS A 261 -9.24 -3.23 -13.94
C CYS A 261 -10.39 -3.75 -14.82
N SER A 262 -10.55 -3.22 -16.04
CA SER A 262 -11.57 -3.70 -16.99
C SER A 262 -11.21 -5.04 -17.63
N LYS A 263 -9.97 -5.52 -17.48
CA LYS A 263 -9.46 -6.76 -18.05
C LYS A 263 -9.41 -7.86 -17.00
N ALA A 264 -10.01 -9.01 -17.33
CA ALA A 264 -9.80 -10.21 -16.54
C ALA A 264 -8.34 -10.69 -16.66
N PRO A 265 -7.77 -11.23 -15.57
CA PRO A 265 -6.42 -11.82 -15.59
C PRO A 265 -6.32 -12.95 -16.62
N LYS A 266 -5.11 -13.20 -17.11
CA LYS A 266 -4.84 -14.26 -18.09
C LYS A 266 -3.83 -15.25 -17.51
N ILE A 267 -4.11 -16.54 -17.63
CA ILE A 267 -3.11 -17.56 -17.34
C ILE A 267 -2.01 -17.48 -18.41
N ALA A 268 -0.79 -17.26 -17.98
CA ALA A 268 0.39 -17.14 -18.84
C ALA A 268 1.64 -17.70 -18.16
N ASP A 269 2.63 -18.05 -18.95
CA ASP A 269 3.97 -18.35 -18.44
C ASP A 269 4.58 -17.06 -17.89
N LEU A 270 5.14 -17.18 -16.67
CA LEU A 270 5.73 -16.04 -15.97
C LEU A 270 7.22 -15.93 -16.35
N SER A 271 7.62 -14.76 -16.84
CA SER A 271 9.01 -14.50 -17.21
C SER A 271 9.94 -14.66 -15.99
N GLY A 272 11.04 -15.38 -16.15
CA GLY A 272 11.99 -15.63 -15.07
C GLY A 272 11.52 -16.63 -14.00
N ILE A 273 10.31 -17.17 -14.11
CA ILE A 273 9.69 -18.08 -13.14
C ILE A 273 9.20 -19.33 -13.87
N SER A 274 9.63 -20.51 -13.45
CA SER A 274 9.26 -21.77 -14.11
C SER A 274 7.84 -22.24 -13.74
N GLN A 275 6.86 -21.34 -13.88
CA GLN A 275 5.44 -21.66 -13.64
C GLN A 275 4.51 -20.73 -14.44
N GLN A 276 3.26 -21.14 -14.57
CA GLN A 276 2.16 -20.27 -15.02
C GLN A 276 1.53 -19.55 -13.84
N GLY A 277 0.96 -18.37 -14.12
CA GLY A 277 0.21 -17.59 -13.14
C GLY A 277 -0.82 -16.69 -13.81
N GLU A 278 -1.67 -16.07 -13.01
CA GLU A 278 -2.65 -15.08 -13.43
C GLU A 278 -1.97 -13.74 -13.65
N LEU A 279 -1.70 -13.42 -14.92
CA LEU A 279 -1.03 -12.18 -15.33
C LEU A 279 -2.04 -11.06 -15.50
N LEU A 280 -1.81 -9.93 -14.82
CA LEU A 280 -2.56 -8.69 -14.96
C LEU A 280 -2.11 -7.92 -16.22
N THR A 281 -2.99 -7.08 -16.72
CA THR A 281 -2.75 -6.22 -17.89
C THR A 281 -2.50 -4.79 -17.43
N LEU A 282 -1.39 -4.18 -17.88
CA LEU A 282 -1.18 -2.75 -17.77
C LEU A 282 -2.11 -1.99 -18.73
N ALA A 283 -2.73 -0.92 -18.26
CA ALA A 283 -3.44 0.01 -19.10
C ALA A 283 -2.47 0.69 -20.07
N SER A 284 -2.94 1.02 -21.28
CA SER A 284 -2.13 1.75 -22.27
C SER A 284 -2.02 3.24 -21.89
N LEU A 285 -1.49 3.50 -20.70
CA LEU A 285 -1.34 4.83 -20.10
C LEU A 285 0.13 5.15 -19.82
N GLY A 286 0.52 6.40 -20.07
CA GLY A 286 1.89 6.86 -19.90
C GLY A 286 2.81 6.47 -21.05
N GLU A 287 4.09 6.28 -20.74
CA GLU A 287 5.12 5.93 -21.71
C GLU A 287 5.07 4.43 -22.02
N TYR A 288 5.20 4.08 -23.31
CA TYR A 288 5.31 2.69 -23.75
C TYR A 288 6.75 2.31 -24.06
N ASP A 289 7.22 1.23 -23.46
CA ASP A 289 8.49 0.61 -23.78
C ASP A 289 8.28 -0.61 -24.67
N SER A 290 8.75 -0.53 -25.95
CA SER A 290 8.53 -1.59 -26.93
C SER A 290 9.40 -2.83 -26.71
N SER A 291 10.46 -2.74 -25.92
CA SER A 291 11.37 -3.86 -25.63
C SER A 291 10.78 -4.82 -24.60
N THR A 292 10.05 -4.27 -23.63
CA THR A 292 9.39 -5.05 -22.57
C THR A 292 7.88 -5.19 -22.75
N GLY A 293 7.27 -4.37 -23.62
CA GLY A 293 5.82 -4.28 -23.78
C GLY A 293 5.12 -3.58 -22.60
N SER A 294 5.86 -2.89 -21.72
CA SER A 294 5.35 -2.27 -20.51
C SER A 294 4.88 -0.84 -20.76
N TYR A 295 3.82 -0.43 -20.06
CA TYR A 295 3.36 0.96 -19.93
C TYR A 295 3.60 1.45 -18.49
N GLY A 296 3.90 2.74 -18.32
CA GLY A 296 4.04 3.36 -17.01
C GLY A 296 4.43 4.82 -17.09
N SER A 297 4.66 5.43 -15.94
CA SER A 297 5.00 6.85 -15.81
C SER A 297 6.18 7.04 -14.84
N ARG A 298 6.89 8.17 -15.03
CA ARG A 298 7.97 8.60 -14.12
C ARG A 298 7.49 9.68 -13.14
N PHE A 299 6.30 9.54 -12.65
CA PHE A 299 5.77 10.46 -11.67
C PHE A 299 6.51 10.32 -10.32
N PRO A 300 6.98 11.43 -9.71
CA PRO A 300 7.89 11.35 -8.56
C PRO A 300 7.21 11.07 -7.22
N TYR A 301 5.87 11.09 -7.18
CA TYR A 301 5.10 10.91 -5.95
C TYR A 301 4.25 9.63 -6.02
N GLY A 302 3.63 9.28 -4.89
CA GLY A 302 2.76 8.11 -4.75
C GLY A 302 3.33 7.05 -3.82
N THR A 303 4.65 6.90 -3.73
CA THR A 303 5.29 5.90 -2.85
C THR A 303 5.08 6.16 -1.36
N THR A 304 4.73 7.38 -0.97
CA THR A 304 4.46 7.79 0.42
C THR A 304 2.98 8.13 0.66
N GLY A 305 2.13 7.77 -0.27
CA GLY A 305 0.67 7.91 -0.17
C GLY A 305 0.05 8.62 -1.35
N MET A 306 -1.05 8.06 -1.82
CA MET A 306 -1.92 8.64 -2.86
C MET A 306 -3.36 8.28 -2.59
N ILE A 307 -4.29 9.15 -2.99
CA ILE A 307 -5.73 8.97 -2.88
C ILE A 307 -6.38 9.46 -4.17
N SER A 308 -7.17 8.61 -4.83
CA SER A 308 -8.11 9.02 -5.86
C SER A 308 -9.35 9.65 -5.21
N LEU A 309 -9.80 10.76 -5.75
CA LEU A 309 -11.07 11.38 -5.37
C LEU A 309 -12.23 10.93 -6.28
N GLY A 310 -11.96 10.05 -7.26
CA GLY A 310 -12.95 9.40 -8.11
C GLY A 310 -13.50 10.25 -9.26
N ASP A 311 -12.93 11.45 -9.48
CA ASP A 311 -13.37 12.40 -10.48
C ASP A 311 -12.21 13.06 -11.27
N GLY A 312 -11.08 12.34 -11.34
CA GLY A 312 -9.86 12.78 -12.00
C GLY A 312 -9.00 13.71 -11.13
N TYR A 313 -9.27 13.81 -9.83
CA TYR A 313 -8.40 14.49 -8.87
C TYR A 313 -7.78 13.49 -7.92
N PHE A 314 -6.55 13.78 -7.52
CA PHE A 314 -5.77 12.97 -6.59
C PHE A 314 -5.11 13.81 -5.52
N TYR A 315 -5.01 13.27 -4.32
CA TYR A 315 -4.04 13.73 -3.34
C TYR A 315 -2.79 12.86 -3.41
N PHE A 316 -1.62 13.52 -3.41
CA PHE A 316 -0.32 12.87 -3.23
C PHE A 316 0.39 13.43 -2.01
N SER A 317 0.90 12.53 -1.19
CA SER A 317 1.78 12.85 -0.08
C SER A 317 3.20 13.14 -0.61
N GLN A 318 3.76 14.24 -0.14
CA GLN A 318 5.15 14.64 -0.36
C GLN A 318 5.81 14.68 1.01
N ASP A 319 6.51 13.61 1.35
CA ASP A 319 7.19 13.47 2.63
C ASP A 319 8.34 14.47 2.79
N TYR A 320 8.61 14.86 4.02
CA TYR A 320 9.78 15.63 4.40
C TYR A 320 10.18 15.31 5.84
N HIS A 321 11.42 15.66 6.16
CA HIS A 321 11.95 15.61 7.53
C HIS A 321 12.68 16.92 7.81
N ASP A 322 12.33 17.56 8.92
CA ASP A 322 12.97 18.79 9.40
C ASP A 322 13.29 18.70 10.90
N GLU A 323 13.65 19.82 11.50
CA GLU A 323 13.99 19.90 12.94
C GLU A 323 12.81 19.56 13.89
N THR A 324 11.57 19.60 13.39
CA THR A 324 10.37 19.24 14.15
C THR A 324 10.03 17.75 14.06
N GLY A 325 10.62 17.02 13.10
CA GLY A 325 10.38 15.60 12.82
C GLY A 325 9.92 15.34 11.40
N TYR A 326 9.30 14.17 11.18
CA TYR A 326 8.72 13.82 9.90
C TYR A 326 7.37 14.51 9.68
N GLY A 327 7.09 14.81 8.42
CA GLY A 327 5.84 15.42 8.01
C GLY A 327 5.50 15.13 6.56
N SER A 328 4.38 15.67 6.09
CA SER A 328 3.97 15.58 4.69
C SER A 328 3.24 16.84 4.23
N ASN A 329 3.54 17.25 3.00
CA ASN A 329 2.73 18.17 2.22
C ASN A 329 1.83 17.35 1.30
N ILE A 330 0.54 17.25 1.62
CA ILE A 330 -0.42 16.56 0.78
C ILE A 330 -0.97 17.57 -0.20
N ARG A 331 -0.77 17.31 -1.50
CA ARG A 331 -1.14 18.23 -2.58
C ARG A 331 -2.15 17.62 -3.52
N LEU A 332 -3.06 18.50 -3.98
CA LEU A 332 -4.06 18.18 -4.98
C LEU A 332 -3.44 18.22 -6.38
N TYR A 333 -3.72 17.18 -7.16
CA TYR A 333 -3.34 17.06 -8.56
C TYR A 333 -4.58 16.73 -9.40
N ARG A 334 -4.56 17.18 -10.64
CA ARG A 334 -5.49 16.74 -11.67
C ARG A 334 -4.83 15.68 -12.53
N PHE A 335 -5.53 14.59 -12.73
CA PHE A 335 -5.12 13.48 -13.59
C PHE A 335 -5.70 13.63 -14.99
N ASP A 336 -4.87 13.48 -16.00
CA ASP A 336 -5.26 13.34 -17.39
C ASP A 336 -5.16 11.86 -17.76
N ALA A 337 -6.32 11.22 -17.96
CA ALA A 337 -6.40 9.79 -18.27
C ALA A 337 -6.00 9.45 -19.73
N GLU A 338 -5.76 10.45 -20.60
CA GLU A 338 -5.27 10.20 -21.98
C GLU A 338 -3.73 10.15 -21.98
N THR A 339 -3.08 11.03 -21.23
CA THR A 339 -1.62 11.14 -21.18
C THR A 339 -0.97 10.48 -19.96
N ALA A 340 -1.77 10.09 -18.96
CA ALA A 340 -1.32 9.63 -17.64
C ALA A 340 -0.47 10.66 -16.87
N GLU A 341 -0.73 11.95 -17.10
CA GLU A 341 -0.02 13.04 -16.44
C GLU A 341 -0.80 13.54 -15.22
N PHE A 342 -0.06 13.86 -14.16
CA PHE A 342 -0.58 14.52 -12.97
C PHE A 342 -0.09 15.96 -12.93
N THR A 343 -1.01 16.92 -13.01
CA THR A 343 -0.72 18.36 -12.96
C THR A 343 -1.12 18.92 -11.60
N PRO A 344 -0.22 19.59 -10.86
CA PRO A 344 -0.59 20.22 -9.57
C PRO A 344 -1.64 21.30 -9.77
N VAL A 345 -2.56 21.39 -8.80
CA VAL A 345 -3.68 22.33 -8.78
C VAL A 345 -3.33 23.56 -7.96
#